data_8ed3271a497dd7f46e75ed0a3a859cf9
#
_entry.id   8ed3271a497dd7f46e75ed0a3a859cf9
#
_cell.length_a   1.000
_cell.length_b   1.000
_cell.length_c   1.000
_cell.angle_alpha   90.00
_cell.angle_beta   90.00
_cell.angle_gamma   90.00
#
_symmetry.space_group_name_H-M   'P 1'
#
loop_
_entity.id
_entity.type
_entity.pdbx_description
1 polymer ?
#
loop_
_entity_poly.entity_id
_entity_poly.type
_entity_poly.pdbx_seq_one_letter_code
_entity_poly.pdbx_strand_id
1 'polypeptide(L)'
;KFNSQKNWNGSFAGRATTSGVAFDGDGNCIVEKDGFYTVYVDLVNDVLAVEEAAVYGMGNCFGNWDVLKEENKFQVVEKTLVSPVTIAEDELRMYVAAPTAITTFNAADWWRMEFMVFDGVIEYRGAGGDQARVKVPAGQKVTLDFNAGTGSIN
;
A
#
# COMPACT_ATOMS: atom_id res chain seq x y z
N LYS A 1 -16.68 0.36 -9.91
CA LYS A 1 -16.56 1.18 -11.14
C LYS A 1 -15.50 2.24 -10.93
N PHE A 2 -14.64 2.44 -11.91
CA PHE A 2 -13.62 3.48 -11.91
C PHE A 2 -13.95 4.49 -13.01
N ASN A 3 -13.99 5.78 -12.66
CA ASN A 3 -14.28 6.84 -13.59
C ASN A 3 -13.34 8.03 -13.34
N SER A 4 -12.75 8.56 -14.40
CA SER A 4 -11.88 9.74 -14.36
C SER A 4 -12.66 11.07 -14.21
N GLN A 5 -13.98 11.03 -14.27
CA GLN A 5 -14.85 12.20 -14.18
C GLN A 5 -15.94 11.99 -13.11
N LYS A 6 -16.54 13.07 -12.64
CA LYS A 6 -17.62 13.03 -11.65
C LYS A 6 -18.97 12.55 -12.21
N ASN A 7 -18.97 11.94 -13.37
CA ASN A 7 -20.16 11.35 -13.98
C ASN A 7 -19.87 9.90 -14.40
N TRP A 8 -20.90 9.11 -14.59
CA TRP A 8 -20.79 7.71 -14.96
C TRP A 8 -20.70 7.46 -16.48
N ASN A 9 -20.56 8.51 -17.26
CA ASN A 9 -20.42 8.43 -18.71
C ASN A 9 -18.95 8.12 -19.05
N GLY A 10 -18.67 6.93 -19.54
CA GLY A 10 -17.34 6.50 -19.92
C GLY A 10 -16.53 5.97 -18.75
N SER A 11 -16.90 4.81 -18.22
CA SER A 11 -16.10 4.10 -17.24
C SER A 11 -14.66 3.93 -17.73
N PHE A 12 -13.69 4.40 -16.94
CA PHE A 12 -12.27 4.21 -17.24
C PHE A 12 -11.92 2.73 -17.40
N ALA A 13 -12.49 1.87 -16.56
CA ALA A 13 -12.26 0.43 -16.62
C ALA A 13 -12.71 -0.22 -17.94
N GLY A 14 -13.72 0.35 -18.61
CA GLY A 14 -14.22 -0.17 -19.89
C GLY A 14 -13.26 0.04 -21.07
N ARG A 15 -12.27 0.93 -20.92
CA ARG A 15 -11.26 1.22 -21.95
C ARG A 15 -9.84 0.86 -21.52
N ALA A 16 -9.60 0.67 -20.21
CA ALA A 16 -8.29 0.40 -19.67
C ALA A 16 -7.89 -1.06 -19.85
N THR A 17 -6.60 -1.30 -20.01
CA THR A 17 -6.02 -2.62 -19.77
C THR A 17 -6.13 -2.93 -18.28
N THR A 18 -6.77 -4.03 -17.92
CA THR A 18 -7.03 -4.38 -16.52
C THR A 18 -6.31 -5.66 -16.11
N SER A 19 -5.89 -5.73 -14.85
CA SER A 19 -5.37 -6.95 -14.23
C SER A 19 -5.82 -7.10 -12.78
N GLY A 20 -5.73 -8.33 -12.27
CA GLY A 20 -5.98 -8.66 -10.86
C GLY A 20 -7.44 -8.73 -10.44
N VAL A 21 -8.39 -8.35 -11.29
CA VAL A 21 -9.82 -8.38 -11.00
C VAL A 21 -10.65 -8.75 -12.21
N ALA A 22 -11.82 -9.32 -11.96
CA ALA A 22 -12.90 -9.46 -12.94
C ALA A 22 -13.87 -8.27 -12.87
N PHE A 23 -14.69 -8.14 -13.92
CA PHE A 23 -15.80 -7.18 -13.96
C PHE A 23 -17.08 -7.93 -14.28
N ASP A 24 -18.18 -7.55 -13.63
CA ASP A 24 -19.51 -8.04 -13.97
C ASP A 24 -20.05 -7.38 -15.25
N GLY A 25 -21.22 -7.84 -15.69
CA GLY A 25 -21.89 -7.30 -16.89
C GLY A 25 -22.24 -5.81 -16.81
N ASP A 26 -22.29 -5.26 -15.61
CA ASP A 26 -22.54 -3.84 -15.33
C ASP A 26 -21.25 -3.02 -15.17
N GLY A 27 -20.09 -3.65 -15.33
CA GLY A 27 -18.77 -3.03 -15.17
C GLY A 27 -18.38 -2.69 -13.72
N ASN A 28 -18.93 -3.41 -12.75
CA ASN A 28 -18.44 -3.33 -11.37
C ASN A 28 -17.23 -4.25 -11.21
N CYS A 29 -16.20 -3.75 -10.54
CA CYS A 29 -15.05 -4.56 -10.16
C CYS A 29 -15.48 -5.61 -9.13
N ILE A 30 -15.08 -6.85 -9.34
CA ILE A 30 -15.32 -7.97 -8.44
C ILE A 30 -14.00 -8.34 -7.79
N VAL A 31 -13.96 -8.33 -6.47
CA VAL A 31 -12.89 -8.88 -5.66
C VAL A 31 -13.40 -10.19 -5.06
N GLU A 32 -12.75 -11.30 -5.40
CA GLU A 32 -13.27 -12.65 -5.11
C GLU A 32 -13.13 -13.05 -3.63
N LYS A 33 -12.19 -12.44 -2.91
CA LYS A 33 -11.93 -12.72 -1.50
C LYS A 33 -11.60 -11.45 -0.73
N ASP A 34 -11.87 -11.46 0.56
CA ASP A 34 -11.41 -10.41 1.46
C ASP A 34 -9.87 -10.37 1.51
N GLY A 35 -9.30 -9.19 1.60
CA GLY A 35 -7.85 -9.01 1.63
C GLY A 35 -7.43 -7.55 1.63
N PHE A 36 -6.13 -7.35 1.66
CA PHE A 36 -5.51 -6.05 1.47
C PHE A 36 -5.08 -5.91 0.01
N TYR A 37 -5.57 -4.87 -0.67
CA TYR A 37 -5.36 -4.67 -2.10
C TYR A 37 -4.80 -3.28 -2.38
N THR A 38 -3.98 -3.20 -3.40
CA THR A 38 -3.56 -1.94 -4.01
C THR A 38 -4.28 -1.74 -5.34
N VAL A 39 -4.78 -0.53 -5.55
CA VAL A 39 -5.36 -0.10 -6.82
C VAL A 39 -4.40 0.84 -7.52
N TYR A 40 -3.91 0.42 -8.68
CA TYR A 40 -3.09 1.26 -9.57
C TYR A 40 -3.94 1.81 -10.70
N VAL A 41 -3.85 3.12 -10.90
CA VAL A 41 -4.55 3.80 -11.99
C VAL A 41 -3.54 4.64 -12.76
N ASP A 42 -3.28 4.26 -14.00
CA ASP A 42 -2.47 5.04 -14.94
C ASP A 42 -3.37 5.61 -16.04
N LEU A 43 -3.67 6.89 -15.92
CA LEU A 43 -4.55 7.60 -16.85
C LEU A 43 -3.86 7.94 -18.17
N VAL A 44 -2.54 7.88 -18.24
CA VAL A 44 -1.77 8.19 -19.45
C VAL A 44 -1.77 6.99 -20.39
N ASN A 45 -1.58 5.80 -19.83
CA ASN A 45 -1.51 4.56 -20.59
C ASN A 45 -2.83 3.75 -20.56
N ASP A 46 -3.90 4.31 -19.96
CA ASP A 46 -5.18 3.63 -19.76
C ASP A 46 -5.01 2.25 -19.11
N VAL A 47 -4.36 2.21 -17.94
CA VAL A 47 -4.10 0.99 -17.18
C VAL A 47 -4.79 1.03 -15.83
N LEU A 48 -5.43 -0.06 -15.44
CA LEU A 48 -6.01 -0.29 -14.13
C LEU A 48 -5.57 -1.67 -13.62
N ALA A 49 -4.89 -1.69 -12.47
CA ALA A 49 -4.57 -2.95 -11.78
C ALA A 49 -5.14 -2.93 -10.36
N VAL A 50 -5.72 -4.04 -9.94
CA VAL A 50 -6.12 -4.27 -8.54
C VAL A 50 -5.49 -5.57 -8.11
N GLU A 51 -4.49 -5.50 -7.24
CA GLU A 51 -3.66 -6.64 -6.89
C GLU A 51 -3.59 -6.81 -5.38
N GLU A 52 -3.55 -8.05 -4.92
CA GLU A 52 -3.29 -8.36 -3.51
C GLU A 52 -1.93 -7.77 -3.12
N ALA A 53 -1.90 -7.07 -2.01
CA ALA A 53 -0.73 -6.33 -1.56
C ALA A 53 -0.33 -6.72 -0.13
N ALA A 54 0.88 -6.33 0.26
CA ALA A 54 1.36 -6.44 1.63
C ALA A 54 2.08 -5.15 2.04
N VAL A 55 2.16 -4.91 3.33
CA VAL A 55 2.99 -3.86 3.91
C VAL A 55 4.28 -4.49 4.42
N TYR A 56 5.37 -3.80 4.21
CA TYR A 56 6.70 -4.18 4.72
C TYR A 56 7.31 -3.02 5.50
N GLY A 57 7.98 -3.37 6.59
CA GLY A 57 8.91 -2.49 7.27
C GLY A 57 10.28 -2.55 6.63
N MET A 58 11.10 -1.50 6.83
CA MET A 58 12.46 -1.39 6.31
C MET A 58 13.32 -0.51 7.22
N GLY A 59 14.60 -0.67 7.13
CA GLY A 59 15.57 0.13 7.88
C GLY A 59 15.98 -0.48 9.21
N ASN A 60 16.72 0.30 10.00
CA ASN A 60 17.31 -0.19 11.24
C ASN A 60 16.25 -0.60 12.27
N CYS A 61 15.09 0.04 12.30
CA CYS A 61 13.97 -0.37 13.16
C CYS A 61 13.59 -1.83 12.95
N PHE A 62 13.72 -2.34 11.72
CA PHE A 62 13.38 -3.72 11.33
C PHE A 62 14.61 -4.57 11.01
N GLY A 63 15.83 -4.04 11.24
CA GLY A 63 17.09 -4.77 11.19
C GLY A 63 17.76 -4.90 9.84
N ASN A 64 17.12 -4.46 8.74
CA ASN A 64 17.69 -4.52 7.41
C ASN A 64 17.07 -3.51 6.44
N TRP A 65 17.75 -3.31 5.30
CA TRP A 65 17.32 -2.45 4.19
C TRP A 65 16.92 -3.27 2.97
N ASP A 66 16.68 -4.58 3.15
CA ASP A 66 16.30 -5.47 2.07
C ASP A 66 14.83 -5.26 1.69
N VAL A 67 14.56 -5.11 0.40
CA VAL A 67 13.21 -4.96 -0.12
C VAL A 67 12.49 -6.32 -0.10
N LEU A 68 11.19 -6.31 0.23
CA LEU A 68 10.33 -7.50 0.29
C LEU A 68 10.82 -8.57 1.26
N LYS A 69 11.48 -8.16 2.34
CA LYS A 69 11.97 -9.08 3.36
C LYS A 69 10.79 -9.68 4.13
N GLU A 70 10.62 -10.99 4.06
CA GLU A 70 9.43 -11.66 4.62
C GLU A 70 9.33 -11.49 6.15
N GLU A 71 10.45 -11.46 6.88
CA GLU A 71 10.46 -11.19 8.31
C GLU A 71 9.98 -9.79 8.69
N ASN A 72 9.99 -8.84 7.75
CA ASN A 72 9.53 -7.46 7.95
C ASN A 72 8.11 -7.23 7.43
N LYS A 73 7.46 -8.28 6.95
CA LYS A 73 6.09 -8.23 6.46
C LYS A 73 5.09 -8.09 7.60
N PHE A 74 4.17 -7.17 7.44
CA PHE A 74 3.07 -6.99 8.38
C PHE A 74 2.07 -8.13 8.25
N GLN A 75 1.55 -8.57 9.38
CA GLN A 75 0.56 -9.64 9.43
C GLN A 75 -0.85 -9.04 9.42
N VAL A 76 -1.74 -9.66 8.66
CA VAL A 76 -3.17 -9.31 8.70
C VAL A 76 -3.76 -9.88 10.01
N VAL A 77 -4.31 -9.00 10.82
CA VAL A 77 -5.01 -9.34 12.06
C VAL A 77 -6.40 -8.72 11.97
N GLU A 78 -7.40 -9.54 11.74
CA GLU A 78 -8.78 -9.10 11.45
C GLU A 78 -8.83 -8.13 10.26
N LYS A 79 -9.09 -6.84 10.50
CA LYS A 79 -9.16 -5.78 9.48
C LYS A 79 -7.96 -4.84 9.52
N THR A 80 -6.95 -5.17 10.31
CA THR A 80 -5.75 -4.36 10.48
C THR A 80 -4.51 -5.10 9.99
N LEU A 81 -3.43 -4.34 9.79
CA LEU A 81 -2.10 -4.85 9.50
C LEU A 81 -1.20 -4.52 10.68
N VAL A 82 -0.53 -5.52 11.23
CA VAL A 82 0.33 -5.37 12.42
C VAL A 82 1.77 -5.70 12.05
N SER A 83 2.69 -4.82 12.39
CA SER A 83 4.13 -4.99 12.11
C SER A 83 4.74 -6.10 12.95
N PRO A 84 5.89 -6.64 12.53
CA PRO A 84 6.87 -7.21 13.46
C PRO A 84 7.24 -6.18 14.54
N VAL A 85 7.80 -6.67 15.65
CA VAL A 85 8.33 -5.79 16.70
C VAL A 85 9.56 -5.06 16.18
N THR A 86 9.66 -3.76 16.44
CA THR A 86 10.87 -2.99 16.15
C THR A 86 12.04 -3.47 17.03
N ILE A 87 13.22 -3.65 16.45
CA ILE A 87 14.39 -4.20 17.14
C ILE A 87 15.43 -3.16 17.55
N ALA A 88 15.33 -1.95 17.01
CA ALA A 88 16.22 -0.84 17.33
C ALA A 88 15.45 0.48 17.34
N GLU A 89 15.96 1.46 18.08
CA GLU A 89 15.48 2.84 17.99
C GLU A 89 16.00 3.48 16.72
N ASP A 90 15.09 3.82 15.79
CA ASP A 90 15.43 4.56 14.56
C ASP A 90 14.16 5.11 13.89
N GLU A 91 14.35 5.68 12.71
CA GLU A 91 13.27 6.14 11.84
C GLU A 91 12.43 4.97 11.35
N LEU A 92 11.13 5.08 11.55
CA LEU A 92 10.16 4.13 11.00
C LEU A 92 10.05 4.29 9.49
N ARG A 93 10.18 3.21 8.75
CA ARG A 93 9.96 3.16 7.31
C ARG A 93 9.04 2.01 6.94
N MET A 94 8.00 2.33 6.20
CA MET A 94 6.98 1.37 5.78
C MET A 94 6.54 1.66 4.37
N TYR A 95 6.25 0.61 3.61
CA TYR A 95 5.76 0.75 2.25
C TYR A 95 4.81 -0.38 1.87
N VAL A 96 3.96 -0.11 0.90
CA VAL A 96 3.08 -1.12 0.29
C VAL A 96 3.78 -1.75 -0.91
N ALA A 97 3.68 -3.04 -1.07
CA ALA A 97 4.10 -3.75 -2.27
C ALA A 97 3.04 -4.71 -2.76
N ALA A 98 2.92 -4.80 -4.07
CA ALA A 98 2.10 -5.79 -4.75
C ALA A 98 2.84 -6.30 -5.99
N PRO A 99 2.69 -7.59 -6.34
CA PRO A 99 3.23 -8.11 -7.58
C PRO A 99 2.42 -7.51 -8.75
N THR A 100 3.06 -6.67 -9.56
CA THR A 100 2.37 -6.07 -10.70
C THR A 100 3.17 -6.22 -11.99
N ALA A 101 2.49 -6.67 -13.04
CA ALA A 101 3.06 -6.81 -14.37
C ALA A 101 2.82 -5.58 -15.26
N ILE A 102 1.93 -4.67 -14.85
CA ILE A 102 1.46 -3.59 -15.73
C ILE A 102 1.76 -2.18 -15.21
N THR A 103 2.26 -2.02 -13.99
CA THR A 103 2.72 -0.74 -13.48
C THR A 103 4.22 -0.59 -13.60
N THR A 104 4.71 0.64 -13.53
CA THR A 104 6.14 0.95 -13.51
C THR A 104 6.79 0.78 -12.14
N PHE A 105 5.99 0.51 -11.11
CA PHE A 105 6.50 0.28 -9.77
C PHE A 105 7.21 -1.08 -9.70
N ASN A 106 8.37 -1.11 -9.09
CA ASN A 106 9.14 -2.31 -8.81
C ASN A 106 9.82 -2.23 -7.44
N ALA A 107 10.46 -3.32 -7.03
CA ALA A 107 11.08 -3.38 -5.70
C ALA A 107 12.17 -2.32 -5.46
N ALA A 108 12.87 -1.86 -6.50
CA ALA A 108 13.86 -0.79 -6.40
C ALA A 108 13.24 0.59 -6.13
N ASP A 109 11.97 0.75 -6.51
CA ASP A 109 11.21 2.00 -6.34
C ASP A 109 10.28 1.96 -5.12
N TRP A 110 10.55 1.12 -4.14
CA TRP A 110 9.74 0.93 -2.92
C TRP A 110 9.30 2.25 -2.27
N TRP A 111 10.14 3.27 -2.29
CA TRP A 111 9.89 4.58 -1.71
C TRP A 111 8.70 5.31 -2.34
N ARG A 112 8.32 4.97 -3.56
CA ARG A 112 7.13 5.51 -4.23
C ARG A 112 5.82 5.06 -3.57
N MET A 113 5.87 3.96 -2.83
CA MET A 113 4.75 3.39 -2.08
C MET A 113 4.93 3.55 -0.58
N GLU A 114 5.87 4.42 -0.17
CA GLU A 114 6.13 4.72 1.22
C GLU A 114 5.00 5.57 1.82
N PHE A 115 4.68 5.30 3.06
CA PHE A 115 3.73 6.04 3.86
C PHE A 115 4.22 6.12 5.31
N MET A 116 3.63 7.00 6.10
CA MET A 116 3.95 7.20 7.50
C MET A 116 2.65 7.33 8.30
N VAL A 117 2.76 7.17 9.62
CA VAL A 117 1.70 7.48 10.58
C VAL A 117 2.08 8.75 11.32
N PHE A 118 1.35 9.84 11.08
CA PHE A 118 1.50 11.11 11.80
C PHE A 118 0.24 11.37 12.62
N ASP A 119 0.41 11.56 13.92
CA ASP A 119 -0.70 11.87 14.84
C ASP A 119 -1.90 10.89 14.70
N GLY A 120 -1.60 9.62 14.45
CA GLY A 120 -2.61 8.58 14.28
C GLY A 120 -3.22 8.48 12.87
N VAL A 121 -2.77 9.28 11.91
CA VAL A 121 -3.26 9.28 10.52
C VAL A 121 -2.21 8.69 9.58
N ILE A 122 -2.64 7.82 8.66
CA ILE A 122 -1.79 7.28 7.60
C ILE A 122 -1.66 8.34 6.50
N GLU A 123 -0.43 8.78 6.22
CA GLU A 123 -0.13 9.73 5.16
C GLU A 123 0.80 9.13 4.12
N TYR A 124 0.37 9.15 2.86
CA TYR A 124 1.13 8.64 1.72
C TYR A 124 2.17 9.67 1.26
N ARG A 125 3.39 9.21 1.03
CA ARG A 125 4.49 10.06 0.58
C ARG A 125 4.26 10.67 -0.81
N GLY A 126 3.70 9.92 -1.73
CA GLY A 126 3.52 10.37 -3.11
C GLY A 126 4.83 10.48 -3.91
N ALA A 127 4.79 11.28 -4.98
CA ALA A 127 5.93 11.51 -5.86
C ALA A 127 6.83 12.69 -5.41
N GLY A 128 6.56 13.23 -4.23
CA GLY A 128 7.31 14.36 -3.66
C GLY A 128 8.68 13.99 -3.10
N GLY A 129 9.28 14.95 -2.41
CA GLY A 129 10.50 14.74 -1.65
C GLY A 129 10.32 13.74 -0.50
N ASP A 130 11.36 13.55 0.27
CA ASP A 130 11.32 12.67 1.43
C ASP A 130 10.34 13.20 2.49
N GLN A 131 9.57 12.31 3.12
CA GLN A 131 8.66 12.67 4.20
C GLN A 131 9.44 13.00 5.49
N ALA A 132 8.82 13.77 6.39
CA ALA A 132 9.23 13.79 7.79
C ALA A 132 9.25 12.36 8.35
N ARG A 133 10.09 12.11 9.34
CA ARG A 133 10.25 10.78 9.92
C ARG A 133 9.74 10.73 11.35
N VAL A 134 9.12 9.61 11.68
CA VAL A 134 8.76 9.27 13.06
C VAL A 134 9.86 8.33 13.58
N LYS A 135 10.51 8.73 14.66
CA LYS A 135 11.44 7.84 15.38
C LYS A 135 10.66 6.99 16.38
N VAL A 136 10.97 5.72 16.41
CA VAL A 136 10.33 4.76 17.32
C VAL A 136 11.39 4.00 18.10
N PRO A 137 11.19 3.75 19.40
CA PRO A 137 12.10 2.91 20.17
C PRO A 137 11.98 1.44 19.73
N ALA A 138 12.95 0.62 20.15
CA ALA A 138 12.83 -0.82 20.04
C ALA A 138 11.68 -1.34 20.90
N GLY A 139 11.08 -2.46 20.49
CA GLY A 139 10.01 -3.13 21.24
C GLY A 139 8.60 -2.66 20.89
N GLN A 140 8.45 -1.75 19.93
CA GLN A 140 7.15 -1.25 19.49
C GLN A 140 6.55 -2.07 18.35
N LYS A 141 5.23 -2.01 18.21
CA LYS A 141 4.50 -2.49 17.05
C LYS A 141 3.71 -1.36 16.41
N VAL A 142 3.60 -1.41 15.11
CA VAL A 142 2.71 -0.53 14.34
C VAL A 142 1.46 -1.31 13.98
N THR A 143 0.29 -0.73 14.25
CA THR A 143 -1.00 -1.25 13.81
C THR A 143 -1.62 -0.27 12.83
N LEU A 144 -2.05 -0.75 11.66
CA LEU A 144 -2.59 0.05 10.58
C LEU A 144 -4.01 -0.38 10.24
N ASP A 145 -4.93 0.56 10.18
CA ASP A 145 -6.28 0.39 9.62
C ASP A 145 -6.43 1.26 8.37
N PHE A 146 -6.22 0.65 7.22
CA PHE A 146 -6.36 1.35 5.93
C PHE A 146 -7.82 1.69 5.58
N ASN A 147 -8.81 1.02 6.18
CA ASN A 147 -10.21 1.36 5.99
C ASN A 147 -10.57 2.67 6.71
N ALA A 148 -10.01 2.86 7.90
CA ALA A 148 -10.17 4.09 8.66
C ALA A 148 -9.14 5.17 8.27
N GLY A 149 -8.05 4.80 7.60
CA GLY A 149 -6.92 5.69 7.31
C GLY A 149 -6.09 6.02 8.55
N THR A 150 -6.10 5.15 9.55
CA THR A 150 -5.45 5.41 10.85
C THR A 150 -4.38 4.38 11.18
N GLY A 151 -3.45 4.77 12.04
CA GLY A 151 -2.42 3.88 12.58
C GLY A 151 -2.03 4.24 13.99
N SER A 152 -1.45 3.28 14.70
CA SER A 152 -0.89 3.49 16.04
C SER A 152 0.48 2.82 16.17
N ILE A 153 1.30 3.36 17.07
CA ILE A 153 2.62 2.84 17.43
C ILE A 153 2.61 2.62 18.93
N ASN A 154 2.79 1.36 19.37
CA ASN A 154 2.66 0.95 20.78
C ASN A 154 3.73 -0.07 21.15
#